data_e3ab4ff1349b837340320bbd880dfbd6
#
_entry.id   e3ab4ff1349b837340320bbd880dfbd6
#
_cell.length_a   1.000
_cell.length_b   1.000
_cell.length_c   1.000
_cell.angle_alpha   90.00
_cell.angle_beta   90.00
_cell.angle_gamma   90.00
#
_symmetry.space_group_name_H-M   'P 1'
#
loop_
_entity.id
_entity.type
_entity.pdbx_description
1 polymer ?
#
loop_
_entity_poly.entity_id
_entity_poly.type
_entity_poly.pdbx_seq_one_letter_code
_entity_poly.pdbx_strand_id
1 'polypeptide(L)'
;MRLSQKWARYVVGLSVISGFGAGQPALGQSPKPSAVYLSRARESYQNVWNRYRVPAYGLFSENYPSNQADSLTYMQGGGVKEKAVSFLWPFSGLFSATNVLLKTPSERKTQLRYLDSLVAGMETYRDTNRSPVGYQAYPVQFEKADRYYDDNGLVGIDYMEAYLNTRNPLYLSRAKTVFAFILSGWDDELGGGVTWLEGHRDQKPACSNGMATLTALKLYQGTKDPYYLQWGQKFYNWMHASLLDSTGVYANDRKATGALNRVFYTYNSGSMLEAAVLLYQFTGDKQYLNQAEQLAKDSFVHFAKRPHPAPMAIQIDLPWFVTVLFRGYDALYRVNGDYQYVARIRKSLDYAWQHSRDQYGLVTHSWMPDPKELAKPKWLLDQACIAELYARLSLLEKERETKR
;
A
#
# COMPACT_ATOMS: atom_id res chain seq x y z
N MET A 1 6.24 75.40 -45.35
CA MET A 1 7.12 76.48 -44.79
C MET A 1 8.12 75.72 -43.89
N ARG A 2 9.24 75.45 -44.45
CA ARG A 2 10.61 75.95 -44.16
C ARG A 2 11.07 75.89 -42.76
N LEU A 3 12.10 74.94 -42.57
CA LEU A 3 13.44 75.17 -42.04
C LEU A 3 13.52 75.11 -40.50
N SER A 4 14.52 74.52 -39.86
CA SER A 4 15.93 74.27 -40.17
C SER A 4 16.58 73.30 -39.17
N GLN A 5 17.61 72.66 -39.66
CA GLN A 5 18.62 71.81 -38.94
C GLN A 5 19.38 72.59 -37.85
N LYS A 6 19.82 71.93 -36.79
CA LYS A 6 21.15 72.19 -36.20
C LYS A 6 21.74 70.90 -35.62
N TRP A 7 22.94 70.61 -36.12
CA TRP A 7 23.87 69.58 -35.66
C TRP A 7 24.61 70.09 -34.41
N ALA A 8 24.82 69.17 -33.41
CA ALA A 8 25.89 69.34 -32.45
C ALA A 8 26.55 67.98 -32.20
N ARG A 9 27.82 67.90 -32.59
CA ARG A 9 28.73 66.79 -32.30
C ARG A 9 29.11 66.87 -30.83
N TYR A 10 29.11 65.69 -30.14
CA TYR A 10 29.87 65.54 -28.94
C TYR A 10 30.68 64.22 -29.00
N VAL A 11 31.89 64.36 -28.48
CA VAL A 11 33.10 63.59 -28.50
C VAL A 11 32.91 62.23 -27.80
N VAL A 12 33.56 61.23 -28.41
CA VAL A 12 33.77 59.86 -27.89
C VAL A 12 34.64 59.91 -26.65
N GLY A 13 34.15 59.38 -25.56
CA GLY A 13 34.93 58.99 -24.39
C GLY A 13 34.88 57.48 -24.27
N LEU A 14 35.97 56.77 -24.61
CA LEU A 14 36.16 55.37 -24.32
C LEU A 14 36.38 55.19 -22.82
N SER A 15 35.39 54.63 -22.13
CA SER A 15 35.63 54.07 -20.79
C SER A 15 35.68 52.56 -20.91
N VAL A 16 36.84 52.00 -20.67
CA VAL A 16 37.11 50.55 -20.51
C VAL A 16 36.41 50.13 -19.21
N ILE A 17 35.29 49.46 -19.29
CA ILE A 17 34.69 48.76 -18.14
C ILE A 17 35.21 47.32 -18.19
N SER A 18 36.11 47.02 -17.25
CA SER A 18 36.61 45.69 -16.91
C SER A 18 35.42 44.72 -16.66
N GLY A 19 35.43 43.61 -17.40
CA GLY A 19 34.41 42.59 -17.39
C GLY A 19 34.24 41.99 -15.97
N PHE A 20 33.05 42.17 -15.39
CA PHE A 20 32.55 41.27 -14.39
C PHE A 20 32.10 39.99 -15.10
N GLY A 21 32.86 38.91 -14.89
CA GLY A 21 32.44 37.61 -15.33
C GLY A 21 31.09 37.27 -14.73
N ALA A 22 30.06 37.25 -15.53
CA ALA A 22 28.77 36.67 -15.19
C ALA A 22 29.03 35.18 -14.99
N GLY A 23 29.16 34.76 -13.72
CA GLY A 23 29.19 33.35 -13.36
C GLY A 23 27.99 32.69 -13.99
N GLN A 24 28.18 31.71 -14.85
CA GLN A 24 27.11 30.85 -15.34
C GLN A 24 26.35 30.33 -14.12
N PRO A 25 25.01 30.39 -14.09
CA PRO A 25 24.26 29.75 -13.02
C PRO A 25 24.66 28.26 -13.03
N ALA A 26 25.14 27.79 -11.89
CA ALA A 26 25.47 26.37 -11.71
C ALA A 26 24.26 25.58 -12.19
N LEU A 27 24.44 24.74 -13.20
CA LEU A 27 23.42 23.79 -13.68
C LEU A 27 22.98 23.00 -12.45
N GLY A 28 21.82 23.32 -11.90
CA GLY A 28 21.27 22.66 -10.74
C GLY A 28 21.21 21.16 -11.02
N GLN A 29 21.85 20.37 -10.18
CA GLN A 29 21.77 18.91 -10.27
C GLN A 29 20.29 18.51 -10.24
N SER A 30 19.88 17.68 -11.18
CA SER A 30 18.52 17.11 -11.17
C SER A 30 18.23 16.50 -9.80
N PRO A 31 17.03 16.73 -9.24
CA PRO A 31 16.73 16.24 -7.91
C PRO A 31 16.88 14.72 -7.85
N LYS A 32 17.43 14.22 -6.73
CA LYS A 32 17.64 12.79 -6.52
C LYS A 32 16.31 12.04 -6.59
N PRO A 33 16.26 10.83 -7.17
CA PRO A 33 15.03 10.04 -7.27
C PRO A 33 14.30 9.87 -5.92
N SER A 34 15.04 9.63 -4.82
CA SER A 34 14.46 9.53 -3.48
C SER A 34 13.69 10.78 -3.06
N ALA A 35 14.20 11.97 -3.37
CA ALA A 35 13.55 13.24 -3.06
C ALA A 35 12.29 13.46 -3.92
N VAL A 36 12.34 13.07 -5.20
CA VAL A 36 11.17 13.15 -6.10
C VAL A 36 10.04 12.27 -5.57
N TYR A 37 10.32 11.01 -5.23
CA TYR A 37 9.31 10.11 -4.71
C TYR A 37 8.79 10.52 -3.33
N LEU A 38 9.63 11.08 -2.47
CA LEU A 38 9.16 11.63 -1.20
C LEU A 38 8.19 12.80 -1.40
N SER A 39 8.48 13.68 -2.35
CA SER A 39 7.58 14.80 -2.71
C SER A 39 6.22 14.29 -3.19
N ARG A 40 6.22 13.28 -4.07
CA ARG A 40 4.98 12.66 -4.57
C ARG A 40 4.20 11.96 -3.45
N ALA A 41 4.88 11.25 -2.55
CA ALA A 41 4.26 10.62 -1.39
C ALA A 41 3.57 11.65 -0.49
N ARG A 42 4.27 12.76 -0.19
CA ARG A 42 3.71 13.87 0.60
C ARG A 42 2.47 14.47 -0.05
N GLU A 43 2.55 14.79 -1.34
CA GLU A 43 1.45 15.38 -2.09
C GLU A 43 0.22 14.45 -2.08
N SER A 44 0.41 13.16 -2.42
CA SER A 44 -0.67 12.18 -2.42
C SER A 44 -1.27 12.02 -1.02
N TYR A 45 -0.45 11.92 0.02
CA TYR A 45 -0.89 11.78 1.40
C TYR A 45 -1.66 13.00 1.89
N GLN A 46 -1.18 14.22 1.60
CA GLN A 46 -1.85 15.46 1.95
C GLN A 46 -3.18 15.62 1.20
N ASN A 47 -3.25 15.21 -0.07
CA ASN A 47 -4.50 15.20 -0.83
C ASN A 47 -5.56 14.34 -0.13
N VAL A 48 -5.19 13.17 0.41
CA VAL A 48 -6.12 12.36 1.19
C VAL A 48 -6.57 13.09 2.45
N TRP A 49 -5.67 13.63 3.24
CA TRP A 49 -6.03 14.34 4.47
C TRP A 49 -6.88 15.58 4.24
N ASN A 50 -6.63 16.33 3.18
CA ASN A 50 -7.33 17.58 2.89
C ASN A 50 -8.71 17.34 2.25
N ARG A 51 -8.90 16.24 1.54
CA ARG A 51 -10.10 16.03 0.70
C ARG A 51 -11.05 14.99 1.27
N TYR A 52 -10.54 13.91 1.87
CA TYR A 52 -11.36 12.81 2.36
C TYR A 52 -11.75 12.95 3.83
N ARG A 53 -11.11 13.85 4.58
CA ARG A 53 -11.37 14.01 6.02
C ARG A 53 -12.82 14.39 6.26
N VAL A 54 -13.49 13.67 7.18
CA VAL A 54 -14.83 13.94 7.72
C VAL A 54 -14.66 14.39 9.18
N PRO A 55 -14.48 15.71 9.44
CA PRO A 55 -14.09 16.19 10.76
C PRO A 55 -15.08 15.83 11.86
N ALA A 56 -16.37 15.77 11.55
CA ALA A 56 -17.45 15.45 12.51
C ALA A 56 -17.23 14.10 13.21
N TYR A 57 -16.59 13.15 12.52
CA TYR A 57 -16.37 11.79 13.03
C TYR A 57 -14.88 11.48 13.29
N GLY A 58 -13.99 12.37 12.89
CA GLY A 58 -12.56 12.10 12.94
C GLY A 58 -12.10 11.00 11.96
N LEU A 59 -12.89 10.68 10.96
CA LEU A 59 -12.69 9.62 9.96
C LEU A 59 -12.55 10.21 8.56
N PHE A 60 -12.63 9.38 7.53
CA PHE A 60 -12.49 9.75 6.13
C PHE A 60 -13.70 9.26 5.32
N SER A 61 -14.03 9.93 4.22
CA SER A 61 -15.03 9.45 3.27
C SER A 61 -14.45 8.30 2.43
N GLU A 62 -15.33 7.47 1.90
CA GLU A 62 -14.96 6.35 1.02
C GLU A 62 -14.39 6.85 -0.31
N ASN A 63 -15.04 7.87 -0.89
CA ASN A 63 -14.67 8.48 -2.17
C ASN A 63 -14.48 9.99 -2.06
N TYR A 64 -13.81 10.57 -3.05
CA TYR A 64 -13.76 12.01 -3.25
C TYR A 64 -13.92 12.37 -4.75
N PRO A 65 -14.80 13.31 -5.13
CA PRO A 65 -15.80 13.93 -4.25
C PRO A 65 -16.73 12.91 -3.63
N SER A 66 -17.17 13.16 -2.38
CA SER A 66 -18.11 12.26 -1.70
C SER A 66 -19.56 12.60 -2.08
N ASN A 67 -20.34 11.56 -2.41
CA ASN A 67 -21.78 11.65 -2.67
C ASN A 67 -22.47 10.43 -2.05
N GLN A 68 -23.16 10.62 -0.92
CA GLN A 68 -23.84 9.55 -0.19
C GLN A 68 -24.95 8.85 -1.01
N ALA A 69 -25.36 9.41 -2.13
CA ALA A 69 -26.29 8.77 -3.04
C ALA A 69 -25.64 7.78 -4.02
N ASP A 70 -24.32 7.87 -4.17
CA ASP A 70 -23.59 6.99 -5.08
C ASP A 70 -23.55 5.55 -4.57
N SER A 71 -23.41 4.62 -5.50
CA SER A 71 -23.16 3.21 -5.20
C SER A 71 -21.67 2.91 -5.20
N LEU A 72 -21.22 2.16 -4.20
CA LEU A 72 -19.87 1.62 -4.13
C LEU A 72 -19.84 0.23 -4.78
N THR A 73 -18.87 -0.03 -5.61
CA THR A 73 -18.67 -1.33 -6.24
C THR A 73 -17.45 -2.01 -5.62
N TYR A 74 -17.70 -3.04 -4.84
CA TYR A 74 -16.66 -3.91 -4.29
C TYR A 74 -16.43 -5.12 -5.20
N MET A 75 -15.27 -5.75 -5.10
CA MET A 75 -14.88 -6.91 -5.91
C MET A 75 -15.83 -8.11 -5.80
N GLN A 76 -16.71 -8.12 -4.82
CA GLN A 76 -17.61 -9.24 -4.56
C GLN A 76 -19.02 -9.06 -5.09
N GLY A 77 -19.25 -8.02 -5.87
CA GLY A 77 -20.54 -7.74 -6.50
C GLY A 77 -21.56 -7.16 -5.52
N GLY A 78 -22.48 -6.36 -6.04
CA GLY A 78 -23.49 -5.67 -5.26
C GLY A 78 -23.03 -4.27 -4.86
N GLY A 79 -23.56 -3.25 -5.56
CA GLY A 79 -23.34 -1.87 -5.17
C GLY A 79 -23.95 -1.61 -3.79
N VAL A 80 -23.16 -1.05 -2.89
CA VAL A 80 -23.60 -0.54 -1.60
C VAL A 80 -23.67 0.97 -1.70
N LYS A 81 -24.71 1.60 -1.17
CA LYS A 81 -24.74 3.07 -1.10
C LYS A 81 -23.55 3.57 -0.31
N GLU A 82 -22.94 4.65 -0.78
CA GLU A 82 -21.88 5.32 -0.06
C GLU A 82 -22.38 5.75 1.32
N LYS A 83 -21.61 5.48 2.35
CA LYS A 83 -21.91 5.79 3.74
C LYS A 83 -21.20 7.09 4.17
N ALA A 84 -21.52 7.57 5.36
CA ALA A 84 -20.98 8.82 5.89
C ALA A 84 -19.44 8.81 6.04
N VAL A 85 -18.86 7.63 6.23
CA VAL A 85 -17.41 7.43 6.37
C VAL A 85 -16.98 6.14 5.67
N SER A 86 -15.69 5.96 5.49
CA SER A 86 -15.14 4.79 4.82
C SER A 86 -15.33 3.50 5.60
N PHE A 87 -15.29 2.39 4.88
CA PHE A 87 -15.14 1.07 5.48
C PHE A 87 -13.73 0.87 6.05
N LEU A 88 -13.56 -0.18 6.85
CA LEU A 88 -12.31 -0.51 7.54
C LEU A 88 -11.14 -0.70 6.58
N TRP A 89 -11.33 -1.44 5.50
CA TRP A 89 -10.25 -1.72 4.54
C TRP A 89 -9.63 -0.46 3.93
N PRO A 90 -10.38 0.50 3.32
CA PRO A 90 -9.79 1.74 2.84
C PRO A 90 -9.15 2.59 3.94
N PHE A 91 -9.73 2.59 5.13
CA PHE A 91 -9.15 3.29 6.28
C PHE A 91 -7.78 2.71 6.68
N SER A 92 -7.64 1.38 6.69
CA SER A 92 -6.37 0.72 7.00
C SER A 92 -5.29 1.01 5.94
N GLY A 93 -5.67 1.19 4.68
CA GLY A 93 -4.73 1.61 3.63
C GLY A 93 -4.02 2.93 3.97
N LEU A 94 -4.73 3.90 4.55
CA LEU A 94 -4.12 5.17 4.99
C LEU A 94 -3.23 4.98 6.23
N PHE A 95 -3.61 4.09 7.15
CA PHE A 95 -2.77 3.73 8.28
C PHE A 95 -1.45 3.11 7.81
N SER A 96 -1.51 2.22 6.84
CA SER A 96 -0.35 1.57 6.22
C SER A 96 0.60 2.60 5.58
N ALA A 97 0.07 3.55 4.80
CA ALA A 97 0.85 4.64 4.20
C ALA A 97 1.56 5.50 5.27
N THR A 98 0.87 5.80 6.37
CA THR A 98 1.44 6.54 7.51
C THR A 98 2.60 5.79 8.14
N ASN A 99 2.47 4.46 8.33
CA ASN A 99 3.52 3.62 8.87
C ASN A 99 4.79 3.64 8.01
N VAL A 100 4.65 3.70 6.69
CA VAL A 100 5.81 3.80 5.79
C VAL A 100 6.45 5.18 5.88
N LEU A 101 5.67 6.26 5.88
CA LEU A 101 6.17 7.62 6.00
C LEU A 101 6.89 7.87 7.34
N LEU A 102 6.47 7.23 8.43
CA LEU A 102 7.15 7.27 9.73
C LEU A 102 8.60 6.78 9.69
N LYS A 103 8.96 5.94 8.71
CA LYS A 103 10.34 5.45 8.50
C LYS A 103 11.26 6.52 7.89
N THR A 104 10.69 7.63 7.39
CA THR A 104 11.44 8.75 6.83
C THR A 104 11.71 9.80 7.92
N PRO A 105 12.97 10.06 8.31
CA PRO A 105 13.28 10.93 9.44
C PRO A 105 12.67 12.34 9.36
N SER A 106 12.67 12.95 8.16
CA SER A 106 12.09 14.27 7.94
C SER A 106 10.56 14.31 8.09
N GLU A 107 9.88 13.17 7.95
CA GLU A 107 8.42 13.06 8.06
C GLU A 107 7.96 12.71 9.48
N ARG A 108 8.82 12.03 10.23
CA ARG A 108 8.47 11.36 11.48
C ARG A 108 7.64 12.19 12.45
N LYS A 109 8.06 13.44 12.72
CA LYS A 109 7.34 14.33 13.66
C LYS A 109 5.90 14.64 13.21
N THR A 110 5.71 14.85 11.93
CA THR A 110 4.39 15.12 11.34
C THR A 110 3.54 13.86 11.34
N GLN A 111 4.13 12.73 10.92
CA GLN A 111 3.41 11.47 10.80
C GLN A 111 3.00 10.87 12.15
N LEU A 112 3.70 11.14 13.25
CA LEU A 112 3.27 10.74 14.59
C LEU A 112 1.91 11.36 14.96
N ARG A 113 1.67 12.64 14.62
CA ARG A 113 0.36 13.29 14.88
C ARG A 113 -0.75 12.70 14.03
N TYR A 114 -0.45 12.33 12.79
CA TYR A 114 -1.40 11.63 11.93
C TYR A 114 -1.68 10.21 12.44
N LEU A 115 -0.65 9.50 12.91
CA LEU A 115 -0.80 8.18 13.52
C LEU A 115 -1.75 8.21 14.72
N ASP A 116 -1.61 9.20 15.63
CA ASP A 116 -2.51 9.35 16.78
C ASP A 116 -3.97 9.51 16.34
N SER A 117 -4.22 10.31 15.30
CA SER A 117 -5.56 10.49 14.72
C SER A 117 -6.09 9.21 14.07
N LEU A 118 -5.24 8.46 13.36
CA LEU A 118 -5.62 7.21 12.71
C LEU A 118 -5.88 6.10 13.73
N VAL A 119 -5.10 6.03 14.79
CA VAL A 119 -5.34 5.07 15.88
C VAL A 119 -6.70 5.37 16.56
N ALA A 120 -6.98 6.64 16.84
CA ALA A 120 -8.29 7.02 17.39
C ALA A 120 -9.45 6.66 16.43
N GLY A 121 -9.28 6.88 15.13
CA GLY A 121 -10.24 6.47 14.11
C GLY A 121 -10.39 4.94 14.02
N MET A 122 -9.28 4.19 14.02
CA MET A 122 -9.29 2.73 13.96
C MET A 122 -10.06 2.12 15.15
N GLU A 123 -9.94 2.69 16.36
CA GLU A 123 -10.68 2.22 17.52
C GLU A 123 -12.20 2.34 17.38
N THR A 124 -12.73 3.18 16.45
CA THR A 124 -14.18 3.25 16.19
C THR A 124 -14.72 2.02 15.47
N TYR A 125 -13.87 1.25 14.79
CA TYR A 125 -14.24 -0.03 14.15
C TYR A 125 -14.10 -1.22 15.10
N ARG A 126 -13.49 -1.02 16.27
CA ARG A 126 -13.22 -2.08 17.24
C ARG A 126 -14.49 -2.53 17.94
N ASP A 127 -14.90 -3.77 17.69
CA ASP A 127 -16.05 -4.38 18.32
C ASP A 127 -15.65 -5.17 19.58
N THR A 128 -16.02 -4.63 20.73
CA THR A 128 -15.81 -5.24 22.05
C THR A 128 -17.04 -5.97 22.56
N ASN A 129 -18.16 -5.92 21.83
CA ASN A 129 -19.43 -6.57 22.22
C ASN A 129 -19.46 -8.04 21.83
N ARG A 130 -18.61 -8.46 20.88
CA ARG A 130 -18.47 -9.84 20.43
C ARG A 130 -17.12 -10.41 20.87
N SER A 131 -17.10 -11.71 21.22
CA SER A 131 -15.87 -12.44 21.58
C SER A 131 -15.50 -13.45 20.50
N PRO A 132 -14.22 -13.57 20.13
CA PRO A 132 -13.11 -12.71 20.53
C PRO A 132 -13.27 -11.29 20.00
N VAL A 133 -12.62 -10.31 20.67
CA VAL A 133 -12.61 -8.91 20.21
C VAL A 133 -11.93 -8.81 18.86
N GLY A 134 -12.57 -8.12 17.90
CA GLY A 134 -12.06 -7.89 16.55
C GLY A 134 -12.53 -6.54 16.03
N TYR A 135 -12.24 -6.28 14.77
CA TYR A 135 -12.64 -5.06 14.07
C TYR A 135 -13.70 -5.41 13.02
N GLN A 136 -14.80 -4.66 13.02
CA GLN A 136 -15.86 -4.84 12.03
C GLN A 136 -15.68 -3.91 10.84
N ALA A 137 -16.31 -4.26 9.72
CA ALA A 137 -16.12 -3.57 8.43
C ALA A 137 -16.55 -2.10 8.44
N TYR A 138 -17.45 -1.67 9.35
CA TYR A 138 -17.92 -0.29 9.47
C TYR A 138 -17.91 0.16 10.94
N PRO A 139 -17.78 1.48 11.28
CA PRO A 139 -17.63 1.90 12.68
C PRO A 139 -18.82 1.51 13.55
N VAL A 140 -18.53 1.02 14.75
CA VAL A 140 -19.51 0.47 15.73
C VAL A 140 -20.61 1.48 16.10
N GLN A 141 -20.30 2.77 16.10
CA GLN A 141 -21.24 3.83 16.41
C GLN A 141 -22.39 4.00 15.41
N PHE A 142 -22.22 3.51 14.18
CA PHE A 142 -23.25 3.62 13.14
C PHE A 142 -24.11 2.37 13.03
N GLU A 143 -23.48 1.19 13.06
CA GLU A 143 -24.19 -0.08 12.91
C GLU A 143 -23.34 -1.27 13.40
N LYS A 144 -24.02 -2.40 13.63
CA LYS A 144 -23.36 -3.70 13.76
C LYS A 144 -23.04 -4.19 12.35
N ALA A 145 -21.76 -4.34 12.03
CA ALA A 145 -21.29 -4.83 10.74
C ALA A 145 -20.59 -6.18 10.85
N ASP A 146 -20.31 -6.79 9.71
CA ASP A 146 -19.56 -8.03 9.60
C ASP A 146 -18.10 -7.85 10.01
N ARG A 147 -17.48 -8.96 10.46
CA ARG A 147 -16.05 -9.02 10.79
C ARG A 147 -15.37 -10.01 9.86
N TYR A 148 -14.48 -9.46 9.01
CA TYR A 148 -13.71 -10.24 8.05
C TYR A 148 -12.31 -10.53 8.62
N TYR A 149 -11.81 -11.75 8.38
CA TYR A 149 -10.51 -12.16 8.90
C TYR A 149 -9.34 -11.50 8.16
N ASP A 150 -9.50 -11.19 6.88
CA ASP A 150 -8.52 -10.43 6.10
C ASP A 150 -8.43 -8.97 6.55
N ASP A 151 -9.56 -8.28 6.73
CA ASP A 151 -9.59 -6.91 7.27
C ASP A 151 -8.89 -6.84 8.63
N ASN A 152 -9.16 -7.80 9.52
CA ASN A 152 -8.49 -7.89 10.80
C ASN A 152 -7.00 -8.19 10.65
N GLY A 153 -6.60 -9.00 9.67
CA GLY A 153 -5.20 -9.22 9.35
C GLY A 153 -4.48 -7.94 8.96
N LEU A 154 -5.12 -7.07 8.16
CA LEU A 154 -4.57 -5.75 7.82
C LEU A 154 -4.38 -4.87 9.07
N VAL A 155 -5.39 -4.82 9.93
CA VAL A 155 -5.31 -4.08 11.21
C VAL A 155 -4.16 -4.61 12.08
N GLY A 156 -3.98 -5.93 12.13
CA GLY A 156 -2.87 -6.56 12.86
C GLY A 156 -1.50 -6.16 12.32
N ILE A 157 -1.35 -6.16 11.00
CA ILE A 157 -0.12 -5.71 10.32
C ILE A 157 0.14 -4.24 10.61
N ASP A 158 -0.86 -3.37 10.49
CA ASP A 158 -0.73 -1.94 10.70
C ASP A 158 -0.35 -1.59 12.15
N TYR A 159 -0.97 -2.23 13.14
CA TYR A 159 -0.57 -2.05 14.54
C TYR A 159 0.85 -2.58 14.81
N MET A 160 1.25 -3.68 14.19
CA MET A 160 2.62 -4.17 14.34
C MET A 160 3.65 -3.24 13.69
N GLU A 161 3.38 -2.70 12.51
CA GLU A 161 4.24 -1.67 11.89
C GLU A 161 4.33 -0.40 12.76
N ALA A 162 3.21 0.05 13.34
CA ALA A 162 3.19 1.17 14.28
C ALA A 162 4.01 0.87 15.55
N TYR A 163 3.91 -0.35 16.10
CA TYR A 163 4.74 -0.81 17.22
C TYR A 163 6.23 -0.83 16.86
N LEU A 164 6.58 -1.38 15.71
CA LEU A 164 7.98 -1.43 15.25
C LEU A 164 8.56 -0.04 15.05
N ASN A 165 7.76 0.91 14.58
CA ASN A 165 8.15 2.31 14.38
C ASN A 165 8.27 3.11 15.69
N THR A 166 7.42 2.84 16.70
CA THR A 166 7.25 3.73 17.87
C THR A 166 7.60 3.08 19.22
N ARG A 167 7.54 1.75 19.30
CA ARG A 167 7.66 0.96 20.53
C ARG A 167 6.54 1.22 21.55
N ASN A 168 5.42 1.83 21.12
CA ASN A 168 4.27 2.02 21.99
C ASN A 168 3.58 0.66 22.28
N PRO A 169 3.52 0.23 23.57
CA PRO A 169 2.99 -1.09 23.93
C PRO A 169 1.49 -1.27 23.62
N LEU A 170 0.73 -0.15 23.49
CA LEU A 170 -0.67 -0.22 23.08
C LEU A 170 -0.82 -0.91 21.71
N TYR A 171 0.03 -0.58 20.76
CA TYR A 171 -0.06 -1.14 19.40
C TYR A 171 0.23 -2.65 19.39
N LEU A 172 1.22 -3.08 20.16
CA LEU A 172 1.48 -4.52 20.34
C LEU A 172 0.28 -5.24 20.99
N SER A 173 -0.34 -4.61 22.00
CA SER A 173 -1.55 -5.16 22.64
C SER A 173 -2.70 -5.31 21.65
N ARG A 174 -2.93 -4.31 20.79
CA ARG A 174 -3.95 -4.37 19.74
C ARG A 174 -3.68 -5.46 18.72
N ALA A 175 -2.44 -5.56 18.23
CA ALA A 175 -2.05 -6.63 17.30
C ALA A 175 -2.27 -8.03 17.89
N LYS A 176 -1.95 -8.24 19.18
CA LYS A 176 -2.22 -9.50 19.86
C LYS A 176 -3.72 -9.81 19.98
N THR A 177 -4.54 -8.80 20.27
CA THR A 177 -6.01 -8.95 20.30
C THR A 177 -6.54 -9.36 18.92
N VAL A 178 -6.10 -8.70 17.87
CA VAL A 178 -6.46 -9.02 16.49
C VAL A 178 -6.00 -10.43 16.11
N PHE A 179 -4.81 -10.82 16.51
CA PHE A 179 -4.29 -12.14 16.22
C PHE A 179 -5.14 -13.25 16.89
N ALA A 180 -5.62 -13.04 18.11
CA ALA A 180 -6.57 -13.94 18.76
C ALA A 180 -7.89 -14.06 17.98
N PHE A 181 -8.38 -12.96 17.41
CA PHE A 181 -9.54 -13.00 16.52
C PHE A 181 -9.25 -13.80 15.24
N ILE A 182 -8.10 -13.58 14.58
CA ILE A 182 -7.69 -14.33 13.38
C ILE A 182 -7.67 -15.83 13.67
N LEU A 183 -7.12 -16.24 14.80
CA LEU A 183 -7.07 -17.64 15.20
C LEU A 183 -8.44 -18.29 15.38
N SER A 184 -9.48 -17.52 15.72
CA SER A 184 -10.85 -18.07 15.83
C SER A 184 -11.44 -18.48 14.48
N GLY A 185 -10.87 -17.99 13.37
CA GLY A 185 -11.26 -18.39 12.03
C GLY A 185 -10.53 -19.61 11.48
N TRP A 186 -9.53 -20.12 12.20
CA TRP A 186 -8.85 -21.36 11.83
C TRP A 186 -9.70 -22.58 12.20
N ASP A 187 -9.79 -23.51 11.27
CA ASP A 187 -10.26 -24.87 11.55
C ASP A 187 -9.40 -25.89 10.78
N ASP A 188 -9.54 -27.18 11.11
CA ASP A 188 -8.74 -28.25 10.50
C ASP A 188 -9.38 -28.85 9.24
N GLU A 189 -10.55 -28.35 8.83
CA GLU A 189 -11.14 -28.74 7.54
C GLU A 189 -10.21 -28.32 6.40
N LEU A 190 -10.13 -29.13 5.36
CA LEU A 190 -9.20 -28.96 4.24
C LEU A 190 -7.72 -28.87 4.67
N GLY A 191 -7.38 -29.50 5.81
CA GLY A 191 -6.02 -29.52 6.33
C GLY A 191 -5.59 -28.24 7.04
N GLY A 192 -6.52 -27.35 7.37
CA GLY A 192 -6.27 -26.06 8.03
C GLY A 192 -6.82 -24.87 7.27
N GLY A 193 -6.33 -23.68 7.63
CA GLY A 193 -6.66 -22.40 6.99
C GLY A 193 -7.76 -21.61 7.70
N VAL A 194 -7.69 -20.29 7.53
CA VAL A 194 -8.64 -19.31 8.06
C VAL A 194 -9.73 -19.07 7.03
N THR A 195 -10.97 -19.01 7.47
CA THR A 195 -12.12 -18.63 6.63
C THR A 195 -12.11 -17.14 6.32
N TRP A 196 -13.04 -16.67 5.48
CA TRP A 196 -13.10 -15.26 5.09
C TRP A 196 -13.91 -14.40 6.06
N LEU A 197 -15.14 -14.83 6.35
CA LEU A 197 -16.12 -14.10 7.14
C LEU A 197 -16.42 -14.87 8.43
N GLU A 198 -16.48 -14.15 9.54
CA GLU A 198 -16.85 -14.73 10.82
C GLU A 198 -18.19 -15.46 10.76
N GLY A 199 -18.22 -16.70 11.27
CA GLY A 199 -19.41 -17.56 11.27
C GLY A 199 -19.68 -18.26 9.94
N HIS A 200 -18.91 -18.03 8.89
CA HIS A 200 -19.05 -18.65 7.57
C HIS A 200 -17.84 -19.53 7.26
N ARG A 201 -18.09 -20.76 6.78
CA ARG A 201 -17.05 -21.76 6.49
C ARG A 201 -17.06 -22.24 5.04
N ASP A 202 -17.67 -21.46 4.14
CA ASP A 202 -17.84 -21.80 2.75
C ASP A 202 -16.57 -21.69 1.90
N GLN A 203 -15.58 -20.95 2.40
CA GLN A 203 -14.31 -20.75 1.69
C GLN A 203 -13.16 -20.38 2.62
N LYS A 204 -11.94 -20.74 2.18
CA LYS A 204 -10.66 -20.35 2.80
C LYS A 204 -9.84 -19.57 1.79
N PRO A 205 -9.89 -18.23 1.79
CA PRO A 205 -9.28 -17.42 0.76
C PRO A 205 -7.82 -17.07 1.07
N ALA A 206 -7.09 -16.72 0.01
CA ALA A 206 -5.72 -16.27 0.09
C ALA A 206 -5.58 -14.96 0.88
N CYS A 207 -6.57 -14.05 0.80
CA CYS A 207 -6.55 -12.80 1.57
C CYS A 207 -6.47 -13.04 3.08
N SER A 208 -7.41 -13.82 3.65
CA SER A 208 -7.40 -14.11 5.09
C SER A 208 -6.10 -14.81 5.52
N ASN A 209 -5.67 -15.81 4.76
CA ASN A 209 -4.53 -16.63 5.14
C ASN A 209 -3.19 -15.94 4.91
N GLY A 210 -3.04 -15.14 3.85
CA GLY A 210 -1.87 -14.32 3.60
C GLY A 210 -1.69 -13.22 4.66
N MET A 211 -2.78 -12.52 5.01
CA MET A 211 -2.74 -11.50 6.07
C MET A 211 -2.53 -12.12 7.45
N ALA A 212 -3.11 -13.30 7.76
CA ALA A 212 -2.83 -14.05 8.98
C ALA A 212 -1.35 -14.42 9.10
N THR A 213 -0.75 -14.91 8.00
CA THR A 213 0.68 -15.24 7.93
C THR A 213 1.54 -14.01 8.26
N LEU A 214 1.29 -12.89 7.58
CA LEU A 214 2.07 -11.67 7.79
C LEU A 214 1.88 -11.10 9.21
N THR A 215 0.65 -11.13 9.75
CA THR A 215 0.39 -10.69 11.13
C THR A 215 1.19 -11.51 12.14
N ALA A 216 1.20 -12.83 12.00
CA ALA A 216 1.98 -13.73 12.86
C ALA A 216 3.49 -13.43 12.75
N LEU A 217 4.02 -13.31 11.55
CA LEU A 217 5.44 -13.06 11.34
C LEU A 217 5.87 -11.68 11.85
N LYS A 218 5.03 -10.65 11.72
CA LYS A 218 5.33 -9.32 12.29
C LYS A 218 5.22 -9.31 13.82
N LEU A 219 4.31 -10.09 14.40
CA LEU A 219 4.28 -10.33 15.86
C LEU A 219 5.58 -11.01 16.34
N TYR A 220 6.05 -12.03 15.62
CA TYR A 220 7.35 -12.64 15.93
C TYR A 220 8.50 -11.63 15.76
N GLN A 221 8.48 -10.81 14.71
CA GLN A 221 9.49 -9.78 14.53
C GLN A 221 9.60 -8.83 15.72
N GLY A 222 8.46 -8.42 16.28
CA GLY A 222 8.39 -7.49 17.40
C GLY A 222 8.64 -8.11 18.77
N THR A 223 8.24 -9.37 18.99
CA THR A 223 8.25 -10.02 20.32
C THR A 223 9.33 -11.08 20.48
N LYS A 224 9.76 -11.70 19.40
CA LYS A 224 10.62 -12.91 19.38
C LYS A 224 10.00 -14.13 20.06
N ASP A 225 8.69 -14.09 20.33
CA ASP A 225 7.98 -15.23 20.91
C ASP A 225 7.78 -16.33 19.84
N PRO A 226 8.33 -17.53 20.02
CA PRO A 226 8.28 -18.62 19.04
C PRO A 226 6.85 -19.05 18.69
N TYR A 227 5.88 -18.80 19.55
CA TYR A 227 4.47 -19.06 19.28
C TYR A 227 4.00 -18.42 17.98
N TYR A 228 4.38 -17.16 17.72
CA TYR A 228 3.99 -16.44 16.50
C TYR A 228 4.74 -16.96 15.27
N LEU A 229 6.00 -17.38 15.40
CA LEU A 229 6.73 -17.98 14.29
C LEU A 229 6.09 -19.31 13.87
N GLN A 230 5.73 -20.16 14.83
CA GLN A 230 5.06 -21.44 14.58
C GLN A 230 3.73 -21.24 13.85
N TRP A 231 2.92 -20.26 14.26
CA TRP A 231 1.69 -19.92 13.55
C TRP A 231 1.96 -19.34 12.16
N GLY A 232 2.94 -18.48 12.01
CA GLY A 232 3.35 -17.94 10.71
C GLY A 232 3.74 -19.06 9.74
N GLN A 233 4.52 -20.04 10.19
CA GLN A 233 4.88 -21.23 9.42
C GLN A 233 3.64 -22.09 9.11
N LYS A 234 2.74 -22.28 10.08
CA LYS A 234 1.51 -23.07 9.90
C LYS A 234 0.60 -22.47 8.82
N PHE A 235 0.34 -21.17 8.86
CA PHE A 235 -0.43 -20.46 7.84
C PHE A 235 0.26 -20.52 6.48
N TYR A 236 1.57 -20.23 6.43
CA TYR A 236 2.37 -20.26 5.20
C TYR A 236 2.32 -21.63 4.53
N ASN A 237 2.55 -22.70 5.29
CA ASN A 237 2.57 -24.06 4.77
C ASN A 237 1.20 -24.48 4.24
N TRP A 238 0.12 -24.11 4.95
CA TRP A 238 -1.22 -24.38 4.47
C TRP A 238 -1.51 -23.64 3.14
N MET A 239 -1.18 -22.35 3.04
CA MET A 239 -1.32 -21.55 1.83
C MET A 239 -0.53 -22.19 0.67
N HIS A 240 0.72 -22.56 0.92
CA HIS A 240 1.60 -23.15 -0.09
C HIS A 240 1.06 -24.49 -0.60
N ALA A 241 0.58 -25.36 0.29
CA ALA A 241 0.04 -26.66 -0.08
C ALA A 241 -1.35 -26.58 -0.74
N SER A 242 -2.17 -25.59 -0.36
CA SER A 242 -3.59 -25.57 -0.72
C SER A 242 -3.94 -24.62 -1.84
N LEU A 243 -3.18 -23.52 -2.03
CA LEU A 243 -3.53 -22.44 -2.95
C LEU A 243 -2.47 -22.13 -4.01
N LEU A 244 -1.24 -22.66 -3.89
CA LEU A 244 -0.24 -22.50 -4.94
C LEU A 244 -0.67 -23.34 -6.17
N ASP A 245 -0.88 -22.66 -7.29
CA ASP A 245 -1.28 -23.28 -8.54
C ASP A 245 -0.05 -23.72 -9.37
N SER A 246 -0.25 -24.62 -10.31
CA SER A 246 0.79 -25.06 -11.26
C SER A 246 1.38 -23.93 -12.13
N THR A 247 0.71 -22.79 -12.19
CA THR A 247 1.22 -21.56 -12.83
C THR A 247 2.28 -20.82 -12.00
N GLY A 248 2.58 -21.29 -10.79
CA GLY A 248 3.55 -20.69 -9.87
C GLY A 248 3.02 -19.48 -9.09
N VAL A 249 1.72 -19.16 -9.20
CA VAL A 249 1.05 -18.09 -8.44
C VAL A 249 -0.10 -18.61 -7.59
N TYR A 250 -0.54 -17.85 -6.60
CA TYR A 250 -1.56 -18.28 -5.65
C TYR A 250 -2.97 -18.02 -6.17
N ALA A 251 -3.80 -19.06 -6.18
CA ALA A 251 -5.23 -19.01 -6.47
C ALA A 251 -5.98 -18.22 -5.37
N ASN A 252 -7.21 -17.78 -5.69
CA ASN A 252 -7.96 -16.89 -4.81
C ASN A 252 -8.45 -17.55 -3.53
N ASP A 253 -9.06 -18.73 -3.65
CA ASP A 253 -9.63 -19.43 -2.51
C ASP A 253 -9.82 -20.93 -2.78
N ARG A 254 -9.94 -21.68 -1.69
CA ARG A 254 -10.43 -23.05 -1.71
C ARG A 254 -11.81 -23.10 -1.08
N LYS A 255 -12.79 -23.60 -1.82
CA LYS A 255 -14.16 -23.76 -1.34
C LYS A 255 -14.27 -24.92 -0.33
N ALA A 256 -15.29 -24.91 0.54
CA ALA A 256 -15.56 -26.01 1.46
C ALA A 256 -15.70 -27.38 0.75
N THR A 257 -16.11 -27.39 -0.50
CA THR A 257 -16.15 -28.59 -1.36
C THR A 257 -14.77 -29.12 -1.75
N GLY A 258 -13.69 -28.40 -1.42
CA GLY A 258 -12.32 -28.68 -1.87
C GLY A 258 -11.99 -28.09 -3.26
N ALA A 259 -12.94 -27.49 -3.97
CA ALA A 259 -12.70 -26.87 -5.28
C ALA A 259 -11.80 -25.64 -5.16
N LEU A 260 -10.84 -25.51 -6.08
CA LEU A 260 -9.91 -24.37 -6.15
C LEU A 260 -10.45 -23.30 -7.09
N ASN A 261 -10.63 -22.08 -6.58
CA ASN A 261 -10.97 -20.90 -7.38
C ASN A 261 -9.72 -20.30 -8.00
N ARG A 262 -9.49 -20.56 -9.28
CA ARG A 262 -8.30 -20.14 -10.05
C ARG A 262 -8.42 -18.71 -10.61
N VAL A 263 -8.97 -17.80 -9.82
CA VAL A 263 -8.76 -16.36 -10.05
C VAL A 263 -7.43 -15.99 -9.41
N PHE A 264 -6.60 -15.23 -10.11
CA PHE A 264 -5.26 -14.88 -9.65
C PHE A 264 -5.15 -13.36 -9.50
N TYR A 265 -4.99 -12.93 -8.27
CA TYR A 265 -4.75 -11.52 -7.94
C TYR A 265 -3.31 -11.31 -7.49
N THR A 266 -2.77 -10.13 -7.81
CA THR A 266 -1.37 -9.79 -7.51
C THR A 266 -1.06 -9.88 -6.01
N TYR A 267 -2.00 -9.50 -5.14
CA TYR A 267 -1.81 -9.49 -3.69
C TYR A 267 -1.68 -10.90 -3.07
N ASN A 268 -2.31 -11.91 -3.66
CA ASN A 268 -2.20 -13.28 -3.16
C ASN A 268 -0.74 -13.75 -3.19
N SER A 269 -0.07 -13.53 -4.32
CA SER A 269 1.34 -13.84 -4.47
C SER A 269 2.24 -12.87 -3.72
N GLY A 270 1.87 -11.59 -3.66
CA GLY A 270 2.63 -10.56 -2.96
C GLY A 270 2.76 -10.81 -1.47
N SER A 271 1.67 -11.19 -0.79
CA SER A 271 1.68 -11.51 0.64
C SER A 271 2.56 -12.72 0.96
N MET A 272 2.48 -13.75 0.11
CA MET A 272 3.27 -14.97 0.29
C MET A 272 4.75 -14.77 -0.04
N LEU A 273 5.06 -13.88 -0.97
CA LEU A 273 6.43 -13.47 -1.27
C LEU A 273 7.07 -12.74 -0.07
N GLU A 274 6.38 -11.74 0.50
CA GLU A 274 6.85 -11.06 1.73
C GLU A 274 7.02 -12.06 2.88
N ALA A 275 6.05 -12.99 3.05
CA ALA A 275 6.10 -14.01 4.10
C ALA A 275 7.29 -14.96 3.93
N ALA A 276 7.58 -15.42 2.73
CA ALA A 276 8.72 -16.28 2.44
C ALA A 276 10.05 -15.59 2.78
N VAL A 277 10.20 -14.32 2.40
CA VAL A 277 11.39 -13.53 2.76
C VAL A 277 11.54 -13.37 4.28
N LEU A 278 10.45 -13.06 4.99
CA LEU A 278 10.47 -12.95 6.45
C LEU A 278 10.83 -14.29 7.11
N LEU A 279 10.27 -15.40 6.64
CA LEU A 279 10.59 -16.73 7.15
C LEU A 279 12.07 -17.06 6.95
N TYR A 280 12.63 -16.78 5.77
CA TYR A 280 14.07 -16.91 5.53
C TYR A 280 14.89 -16.07 6.52
N GLN A 281 14.53 -14.80 6.72
CA GLN A 281 15.23 -13.91 7.66
C GLN A 281 15.17 -14.38 9.12
N PHE A 282 14.09 -15.04 9.52
CA PHE A 282 13.89 -15.49 10.90
C PHE A 282 14.47 -16.85 11.18
N THR A 283 14.49 -17.75 10.20
CA THR A 283 14.93 -19.15 10.38
C THR A 283 16.30 -19.46 9.82
N GLY A 284 16.76 -18.67 8.83
CA GLY A 284 17.95 -18.96 8.05
C GLY A 284 17.77 -20.08 7.01
N ASP A 285 16.57 -20.67 6.94
CA ASP A 285 16.29 -21.77 6.00
C ASP A 285 16.20 -21.25 4.56
N LYS A 286 17.16 -21.68 3.74
CA LYS A 286 17.27 -21.29 2.33
C LYS A 286 16.10 -21.78 1.47
N GLN A 287 15.33 -22.75 1.91
CA GLN A 287 14.14 -23.20 1.21
C GLN A 287 13.15 -22.05 1.02
N TYR A 288 12.93 -21.23 2.05
CA TYR A 288 12.07 -20.05 1.95
C TYR A 288 12.60 -18.99 0.99
N LEU A 289 13.92 -18.77 0.94
CA LEU A 289 14.52 -17.86 -0.04
C LEU A 289 14.31 -18.36 -1.46
N ASN A 290 14.57 -19.65 -1.72
CA ASN A 290 14.36 -20.26 -3.03
C ASN A 290 12.88 -20.16 -3.46
N GLN A 291 11.95 -20.37 -2.54
CA GLN A 291 10.51 -20.21 -2.81
C GLN A 291 10.16 -18.74 -3.11
N ALA A 292 10.75 -17.78 -2.39
CA ALA A 292 10.55 -16.36 -2.66
C ALA A 292 11.07 -15.96 -4.05
N GLU A 293 12.26 -16.38 -4.44
CA GLU A 293 12.86 -16.10 -5.74
C GLU A 293 12.05 -16.75 -6.89
N GLN A 294 11.62 -17.98 -6.70
CA GLN A 294 10.77 -18.65 -7.69
C GLN A 294 9.41 -17.94 -7.82
N LEU A 295 8.76 -17.62 -6.70
CA LEU A 295 7.48 -16.91 -6.69
C LEU A 295 7.60 -15.52 -7.32
N ALA A 296 8.69 -14.79 -7.06
CA ALA A 296 8.93 -13.50 -7.70
C ALA A 296 9.03 -13.63 -9.23
N LYS A 297 9.75 -14.62 -9.71
CA LYS A 297 9.86 -14.94 -11.15
C LYS A 297 8.52 -15.31 -11.76
N ASP A 298 7.77 -16.20 -11.12
CA ASP A 298 6.51 -16.71 -11.65
C ASP A 298 5.41 -15.64 -11.62
N SER A 299 5.27 -14.90 -10.52
CA SER A 299 4.34 -13.79 -10.43
C SER A 299 4.68 -12.67 -11.42
N PHE A 300 5.96 -12.39 -11.64
CA PHE A 300 6.38 -11.43 -12.65
C PHE A 300 6.00 -11.90 -14.06
N VAL A 301 6.27 -13.16 -14.40
CA VAL A 301 5.87 -13.73 -15.70
C VAL A 301 4.36 -13.70 -15.85
N HIS A 302 3.63 -14.06 -14.80
CA HIS A 302 2.17 -14.14 -14.82
C HIS A 302 1.52 -12.76 -15.02
N PHE A 303 1.91 -11.76 -14.20
CA PHE A 303 1.25 -10.46 -14.18
C PHE A 303 1.85 -9.43 -15.15
N ALA A 304 3.14 -9.49 -15.48
CA ALA A 304 3.76 -8.58 -16.44
C ALA A 304 3.60 -9.01 -17.90
N LYS A 305 3.34 -10.29 -18.17
CA LYS A 305 3.12 -10.81 -19.54
C LYS A 305 1.65 -10.92 -19.92
N ARG A 306 0.71 -10.78 -18.98
CA ARG A 306 -0.72 -10.73 -19.31
C ARG A 306 -1.02 -9.50 -20.16
N PRO A 307 -2.02 -9.58 -21.05
CA PRO A 307 -2.49 -8.41 -21.78
C PRO A 307 -2.90 -7.33 -20.78
N HIS A 308 -2.28 -6.17 -20.87
CA HIS A 308 -2.62 -4.98 -20.12
C HIS A 308 -2.42 -3.77 -21.02
N PRO A 309 -3.18 -2.68 -20.83
CA PRO A 309 -3.06 -1.51 -21.68
C PRO A 309 -1.63 -0.94 -21.65
N ALA A 310 -1.04 -0.72 -22.84
CA ALA A 310 0.18 0.07 -22.91
C ALA A 310 -0.15 1.51 -22.46
N PRO A 311 0.71 2.16 -21.71
CA PRO A 311 2.09 1.83 -21.39
C PRO A 311 2.31 1.15 -20.03
N MET A 312 1.26 0.58 -19.42
CA MET A 312 1.44 -0.17 -18.18
C MET A 312 2.47 -1.29 -18.37
N ALA A 313 3.29 -1.49 -17.36
CA ALA A 313 4.36 -2.49 -17.40
C ALA A 313 4.02 -3.76 -16.61
N ILE A 314 2.89 -3.74 -15.90
CA ILE A 314 2.33 -4.86 -15.13
C ILE A 314 0.81 -4.72 -15.11
N GLN A 315 0.10 -5.81 -14.92
CA GLN A 315 -1.35 -5.79 -14.68
C GLN A 315 -1.67 -5.00 -13.42
N ILE A 316 -2.61 -4.06 -13.53
CA ILE A 316 -3.22 -3.35 -12.42
C ILE A 316 -4.60 -3.97 -12.22
N ASP A 317 -4.68 -4.98 -11.38
CA ASP A 317 -5.96 -5.61 -10.99
C ASP A 317 -6.72 -4.75 -9.96
N LEU A 318 -5.99 -4.17 -9.03
CA LEU A 318 -6.45 -3.15 -8.08
C LEU A 318 -5.20 -2.49 -7.48
N PRO A 319 -5.13 -1.16 -7.33
CA PRO A 319 -3.96 -0.47 -6.79
C PRO A 319 -3.43 -1.05 -5.47
N TRP A 320 -4.33 -1.39 -4.54
CA TRP A 320 -3.95 -2.01 -3.28
C TRP A 320 -3.32 -3.41 -3.48
N PHE A 321 -3.84 -4.21 -4.40
CA PHE A 321 -3.29 -5.54 -4.69
C PHE A 321 -1.88 -5.45 -5.24
N VAL A 322 -1.65 -4.52 -6.16
CA VAL A 322 -0.31 -4.23 -6.68
C VAL A 322 0.62 -3.70 -5.58
N THR A 323 0.09 -2.94 -4.62
CA THR A 323 0.88 -2.48 -3.47
C THR A 323 1.37 -3.65 -2.61
N VAL A 324 0.54 -4.66 -2.38
CA VAL A 324 0.96 -5.86 -1.64
C VAL A 324 2.02 -6.65 -2.43
N LEU A 325 1.88 -6.76 -3.76
CA LEU A 325 2.91 -7.36 -4.60
C LEU A 325 4.23 -6.57 -4.52
N PHE A 326 4.14 -5.24 -4.55
CA PHE A 326 5.30 -4.37 -4.39
C PHE A 326 6.03 -4.60 -3.06
N ARG A 327 5.28 -4.78 -1.96
CA ARG A 327 5.86 -5.09 -0.63
C ARG A 327 6.70 -6.36 -0.67
N GLY A 328 6.21 -7.40 -1.34
CA GLY A 328 6.94 -8.65 -1.55
C GLY A 328 8.20 -8.46 -2.38
N TYR A 329 8.11 -7.74 -3.50
CA TYR A 329 9.28 -7.44 -4.35
C TYR A 329 10.31 -6.55 -3.64
N ASP A 330 9.89 -5.55 -2.85
CA ASP A 330 10.78 -4.71 -2.04
C ASP A 330 11.49 -5.54 -0.96
N ALA A 331 10.77 -6.45 -0.29
CA ALA A 331 11.35 -7.36 0.69
C ALA A 331 12.44 -8.25 0.07
N LEU A 332 12.16 -8.85 -1.09
CA LEU A 332 13.12 -9.71 -1.79
C LEU A 332 14.33 -8.91 -2.27
N TYR A 333 14.11 -7.72 -2.85
CA TYR A 333 15.19 -6.83 -3.28
C TYR A 333 16.19 -6.55 -2.15
N ARG A 334 15.72 -6.35 -0.92
CA ARG A 334 16.58 -6.10 0.25
C ARG A 334 17.47 -7.27 0.62
N VAL A 335 17.11 -8.48 0.17
CA VAL A 335 17.88 -9.71 0.42
C VAL A 335 18.84 -10.02 -0.73
N ASN A 336 18.36 -9.98 -1.98
CA ASN A 336 19.16 -10.43 -3.13
C ASN A 336 19.63 -9.31 -4.07
N GLY A 337 19.13 -8.08 -3.91
CA GLY A 337 19.54 -6.93 -4.72
C GLY A 337 18.90 -6.86 -6.12
N ASP A 338 18.00 -7.79 -6.47
CA ASP A 338 17.35 -7.79 -7.78
C ASP A 338 16.24 -6.75 -7.87
N TYR A 339 16.53 -5.65 -8.56
CA TYR A 339 15.63 -4.50 -8.70
C TYR A 339 14.60 -4.64 -9.82
N GLN A 340 14.70 -5.65 -10.69
CA GLN A 340 13.89 -5.73 -11.92
C GLN A 340 12.38 -5.73 -11.64
N TYR A 341 11.96 -6.42 -10.59
CA TYR A 341 10.54 -6.55 -10.22
C TYR A 341 9.95 -5.22 -9.74
N VAL A 342 10.66 -4.54 -8.85
CA VAL A 342 10.29 -3.19 -8.38
C VAL A 342 10.27 -2.20 -9.54
N ALA A 343 11.23 -2.27 -10.46
CA ALA A 343 11.33 -1.36 -11.60
C ALA A 343 10.09 -1.38 -12.50
N ARG A 344 9.40 -2.52 -12.62
CA ARG A 344 8.18 -2.64 -13.42
C ARG A 344 7.02 -1.85 -12.83
N ILE A 345 6.78 -2.01 -11.52
CA ILE A 345 5.72 -1.26 -10.84
C ILE A 345 6.06 0.23 -10.83
N ARG A 346 7.32 0.59 -10.56
CA ARG A 346 7.81 1.97 -10.63
C ARG A 346 7.50 2.62 -11.98
N LYS A 347 7.77 1.92 -13.09
CA LYS A 347 7.49 2.44 -14.44
C LYS A 347 6.01 2.79 -14.63
N SER A 348 5.10 1.92 -14.17
CA SER A 348 3.66 2.17 -14.22
C SER A 348 3.24 3.35 -13.35
N LEU A 349 3.81 3.47 -12.14
CA LEU A 349 3.57 4.60 -11.23
C LEU A 349 4.08 5.93 -11.80
N ASP A 350 5.27 5.95 -12.43
CA ASP A 350 5.82 7.15 -13.05
C ASP A 350 4.92 7.64 -14.19
N TYR A 351 4.37 6.71 -14.98
CA TYR A 351 3.40 7.04 -16.00
C TYR A 351 2.10 7.58 -15.40
N ALA A 352 1.54 6.91 -14.38
CA ALA A 352 0.30 7.34 -13.72
C ALA A 352 0.43 8.76 -13.14
N TRP A 353 1.57 9.07 -12.54
CA TRP A 353 1.84 10.41 -12.02
C TRP A 353 1.78 11.50 -13.09
N GLN A 354 2.30 11.22 -14.27
CA GLN A 354 2.40 12.19 -15.36
C GLN A 354 1.09 12.34 -16.14
N HIS A 355 0.28 11.29 -16.26
CA HIS A 355 -0.79 11.23 -17.24
C HIS A 355 -2.18 10.90 -16.67
N SER A 356 -2.27 10.33 -15.47
CA SER A 356 -3.51 9.71 -14.97
C SER A 356 -4.06 10.37 -13.69
N ARG A 357 -3.81 11.67 -13.54
CA ARG A 357 -4.27 12.46 -12.39
C ARG A 357 -5.41 13.38 -12.82
N ASP A 358 -6.44 13.45 -11.99
CA ASP A 358 -7.56 14.39 -12.19
C ASP A 358 -7.19 15.84 -11.78
N GLN A 359 -8.16 16.74 -11.88
CA GLN A 359 -8.00 18.15 -11.48
C GLN A 359 -7.65 18.36 -10.00
N TYR A 360 -7.84 17.36 -9.16
CA TYR A 360 -7.50 17.38 -7.75
C TYR A 360 -6.13 16.77 -7.44
N GLY A 361 -5.46 16.25 -8.47
CA GLY A 361 -4.20 15.54 -8.35
C GLY A 361 -4.35 14.08 -7.88
N LEU A 362 -5.57 13.53 -7.94
CA LEU A 362 -5.87 12.15 -7.54
C LEU A 362 -5.71 11.21 -8.75
N VAL A 363 -5.11 10.04 -8.52
CA VAL A 363 -4.80 9.08 -9.58
C VAL A 363 -6.01 8.19 -9.89
N THR A 364 -6.22 7.87 -11.17
CA THR A 364 -7.26 6.93 -11.62
C THR A 364 -7.02 5.52 -11.07
N HIS A 365 -8.09 4.74 -10.96
CA HIS A 365 -8.03 3.36 -10.47
C HIS A 365 -7.13 2.46 -11.33
N SER A 366 -7.25 2.55 -12.65
CA SER A 366 -6.44 1.76 -13.60
C SER A 366 -5.03 2.28 -13.83
N TRP A 367 -4.66 3.43 -13.25
CA TRP A 367 -3.44 4.19 -13.54
C TRP A 367 -3.33 4.68 -14.99
N MET A 368 -4.44 4.64 -15.73
CA MET A 368 -4.53 5.09 -17.13
C MET A 368 -5.30 6.42 -17.23
N PRO A 369 -4.98 7.28 -18.21
CA PRO A 369 -5.68 8.56 -18.43
C PRO A 369 -7.02 8.35 -19.13
N ASP A 370 -7.86 7.44 -18.63
CA ASP A 370 -9.21 7.20 -19.16
C ASP A 370 -10.11 8.38 -18.75
N PRO A 371 -10.72 9.12 -19.71
CA PRO A 371 -11.62 10.22 -19.41
C PRO A 371 -12.80 9.82 -18.50
N LYS A 372 -13.30 8.60 -18.63
CA LYS A 372 -14.39 8.10 -17.76
C LYS A 372 -13.92 7.91 -16.33
N GLU A 373 -12.72 7.38 -16.12
CA GLU A 373 -12.15 7.25 -14.78
C GLU A 373 -11.72 8.60 -14.20
N LEU A 374 -11.19 9.51 -15.02
CA LEU A 374 -10.84 10.87 -14.59
C LEU A 374 -12.05 11.64 -14.06
N ALA A 375 -13.24 11.42 -14.63
CA ALA A 375 -14.48 12.06 -14.22
C ALA A 375 -15.14 11.44 -12.98
N LYS A 376 -14.82 10.19 -12.63
CA LYS A 376 -15.42 9.50 -11.47
C LYS A 376 -14.79 9.94 -10.15
N PRO A 377 -15.53 9.86 -9.02
CA PRO A 377 -14.95 9.92 -7.69
C PRO A 377 -13.80 8.92 -7.53
N LYS A 378 -12.80 9.29 -6.75
CA LYS A 378 -11.62 8.45 -6.48
C LYS A 378 -11.74 7.79 -5.14
N TRP A 379 -11.49 6.50 -5.11
CA TRP A 379 -11.56 5.69 -3.89
C TRP A 379 -10.41 6.01 -2.94
N LEU A 380 -10.71 6.12 -1.64
CA LEU A 380 -9.74 6.39 -0.57
C LEU A 380 -8.57 5.41 -0.60
N LEU A 381 -8.87 4.11 -0.75
CA LEU A 381 -7.86 3.05 -0.77
C LEU A 381 -6.85 3.25 -1.89
N ASP A 382 -7.30 3.58 -3.09
CA ASP A 382 -6.41 3.81 -4.24
C ASP A 382 -5.43 4.95 -3.96
N GLN A 383 -5.91 6.05 -3.37
CA GLN A 383 -5.06 7.21 -3.07
C GLN A 383 -4.09 6.95 -1.92
N ALA A 384 -4.52 6.20 -0.90
CA ALA A 384 -3.65 5.74 0.17
C ALA A 384 -2.52 4.84 -0.36
N CYS A 385 -2.84 3.94 -1.31
CA CYS A 385 -1.87 3.08 -1.97
C CYS A 385 -0.82 3.87 -2.76
N ILE A 386 -1.24 4.90 -3.50
CA ILE A 386 -0.31 5.79 -4.23
C ILE A 386 0.65 6.47 -3.28
N ALA A 387 0.17 6.98 -2.14
CA ALA A 387 1.02 7.58 -1.12
C ALA A 387 2.02 6.57 -0.54
N GLU A 388 1.56 5.34 -0.22
CA GLU A 388 2.41 4.27 0.30
C GLU A 388 3.49 3.85 -0.71
N LEU A 389 3.12 3.63 -1.96
CA LEU A 389 4.03 3.19 -3.00
C LEU A 389 5.15 4.21 -3.24
N TYR A 390 4.82 5.51 -3.32
CA TYR A 390 5.84 6.54 -3.44
C TYR A 390 6.72 6.68 -2.18
N ALA A 391 6.15 6.50 -0.99
CA ALA A 391 6.93 6.50 0.24
C ALA A 391 7.93 5.33 0.27
N ARG A 392 7.52 4.12 -0.14
CA ARG A 392 8.41 2.95 -0.27
C ARG A 392 9.47 3.16 -1.33
N LEU A 393 9.12 3.69 -2.50
CA LEU A 393 10.08 4.03 -3.53
C LEU A 393 11.11 5.06 -3.05
N SER A 394 10.68 6.08 -2.28
CA SER A 394 11.60 7.06 -1.71
C SER A 394 12.64 6.41 -0.78
N LEU A 395 12.20 5.52 0.12
CA LEU A 395 13.10 4.80 1.02
C LEU A 395 14.08 3.90 0.25
N LEU A 396 13.57 3.16 -0.73
CA LEU A 396 14.36 2.24 -1.54
C LEU A 396 15.40 2.99 -2.39
N GLU A 397 15.02 4.06 -3.08
CA GLU A 397 15.96 4.86 -3.88
C GLU A 397 17.00 5.57 -2.98
N LYS A 398 16.61 5.96 -1.75
CA LYS A 398 17.56 6.51 -0.77
C LYS A 398 18.64 5.51 -0.39
N GLU A 399 18.28 4.25 -0.17
CA GLU A 399 19.25 3.17 0.10
C GLU A 399 20.16 2.92 -1.11
N ARG A 400 19.60 2.96 -2.34
CA ARG A 400 20.39 2.80 -3.58
C ARG A 400 21.35 3.96 -3.82
N GLU A 401 20.92 5.20 -3.53
CA GLU A 401 21.77 6.39 -3.63
C GLU A 401 22.94 6.36 -2.64
N THR A 402 22.77 5.70 -1.48
CA THR A 402 23.81 5.58 -0.46
C THR A 402 24.84 4.48 -0.78
N LYS A 403 24.43 3.46 -1.56
CA LYS A 403 25.31 2.36 -1.98
C LYS A 403 26.13 2.66 -3.24
N ARG A 404 25.82 3.75 -3.95
CA ARG A 404 26.58 4.27 -5.12
C ARG A 404 27.64 5.28 -4.70
#